data_aecdced121d2f519be544aed96459b7b
#
_entry.id   aecdced121d2f519be544aed96459b7b
#
_cell.length_a   1.000
_cell.length_b   1.000
_cell.length_c   1.000
_cell.angle_alpha   90.00
_cell.angle_beta   90.00
_cell.angle_gamma   90.00
#
_symmetry.space_group_name_H-M   'P 1'
#
loop_
_entity.id
_entity.type
_entity.pdbx_description
1 polymer ?
#
loop_
_entity_poly.entity_id
_entity_poly.type
_entity_poly.pdbx_seq_one_letter_code
_entity_poly.pdbx_strand_id
1 'polypeptide(L)'
;MEPSIHEQLLRFSEKHLPPYLQWFIKWPPLLKLLSRMLCLEEIIILRDKLADKHNYELLHELVMHAGLTFNVKNLEKVPPEGRVLIVANHPLGGADWVLMVECLSAVRKDIKVVINKDVNTLIVNMRDLFIPVDQYASFNDLARKNIGESLEREEAVILYPSGAISILTCKGVRDRSWKNGAVRFSREHHTDILPVYIGGRFRLIFYLYPIRLRRFLLVRNMLHPTFKKVDLVIGDRVSYRDLMDETDLSLISLRLREMTYRLKEELNNV
;
A
#
# COMPACT_ATOMS: atom_id res chain seq x y z
N MET A 1 9.39 -18.56 -29.94
CA MET A 1 9.85 -17.17 -30.11
C MET A 1 9.15 -16.35 -29.05
N GLU A 2 9.89 -15.76 -28.14
CA GLU A 2 9.29 -14.88 -27.13
C GLU A 2 8.67 -13.66 -27.82
N PRO A 3 7.47 -13.23 -27.38
CA PRO A 3 6.81 -12.08 -27.96
C PRO A 3 7.67 -10.82 -27.80
N SER A 4 7.75 -10.00 -28.82
CA SER A 4 8.50 -8.74 -28.76
C SER A 4 7.97 -7.85 -27.63
N ILE A 5 8.79 -6.96 -27.09
CA ILE A 5 8.37 -5.97 -26.07
C ILE A 5 7.12 -5.21 -26.56
N HIS A 6 7.06 -4.90 -27.84
CA HIS A 6 5.89 -4.24 -28.45
C HIS A 6 4.61 -5.09 -28.34
N GLU A 7 4.67 -6.38 -28.62
CA GLU A 7 3.53 -7.29 -28.48
C GLU A 7 3.12 -7.48 -27.02
N GLN A 8 4.09 -7.54 -26.10
CA GLN A 8 3.82 -7.60 -24.67
C GLN A 8 3.13 -6.32 -24.18
N LEU A 9 3.55 -5.16 -24.65
CA LEU A 9 2.92 -3.86 -24.36
C LEU A 9 1.49 -3.78 -24.91
N LEU A 10 1.25 -4.27 -26.12
CA LEU A 10 -0.10 -4.32 -26.69
C LEU A 10 -1.01 -5.23 -25.86
N ARG A 11 -0.58 -6.44 -25.55
CA ARG A 11 -1.35 -7.38 -24.69
C ARG A 11 -1.62 -6.81 -23.29
N PHE A 12 -0.63 -6.17 -22.69
CA PHE A 12 -0.81 -5.50 -21.39
C PHE A 12 -1.84 -4.39 -21.49
N SER A 13 -1.76 -3.57 -22.53
CA SER A 13 -2.67 -2.44 -22.73
C SER A 13 -4.11 -2.90 -23.02
N GLU A 14 -4.29 -3.94 -23.83
CA GLU A 14 -5.60 -4.55 -24.12
C GLU A 14 -6.26 -5.11 -22.85
N LYS A 15 -5.48 -5.65 -21.95
CA LYS A 15 -5.98 -6.23 -20.70
C LYS A 15 -6.35 -5.18 -19.63
N HIS A 16 -5.62 -4.05 -19.59
CA HIS A 16 -5.69 -3.11 -18.45
C HIS A 16 -6.23 -1.72 -18.81
N LEU A 17 -6.38 -1.41 -20.09
CA LEU A 17 -6.88 -0.10 -20.53
C LEU A 17 -8.34 -0.16 -21.01
N PRO A 18 -9.09 0.94 -20.77
CA PRO A 18 -10.46 1.02 -21.27
C PRO A 18 -10.52 0.92 -22.81
N PRO A 19 -11.59 0.34 -23.40
CA PRO A 19 -11.71 0.13 -24.84
C PRO A 19 -11.49 1.36 -25.70
N TYR A 20 -11.91 2.54 -25.25
CA TYR A 20 -11.73 3.79 -25.97
C TYR A 20 -10.26 4.24 -26.02
N LEU A 21 -9.41 3.82 -25.08
CA LEU A 21 -7.97 4.05 -25.13
C LEU A 21 -7.22 3.00 -25.93
N GLN A 22 -7.76 1.80 -26.05
CA GLN A 22 -7.15 0.73 -26.84
C GLN A 22 -7.03 1.06 -28.32
N TRP A 23 -7.99 1.83 -28.87
CA TRP A 23 -7.91 2.29 -30.25
C TRP A 23 -6.75 3.28 -30.48
N PHE A 24 -6.50 4.18 -29.56
CA PHE A 24 -5.38 5.15 -29.65
C PHE A 24 -4.01 4.47 -29.51
N ILE A 25 -3.93 3.36 -28.76
CA ILE A 25 -2.68 2.63 -28.52
C ILE A 25 -2.21 1.86 -29.74
N LYS A 26 -3.09 1.55 -30.67
CA LYS A 26 -2.73 0.94 -31.98
C LYS A 26 -1.88 1.89 -32.84
N TRP A 27 -1.80 3.17 -32.48
CA TRP A 27 -0.89 4.12 -33.12
C TRP A 27 0.50 4.05 -32.49
N PRO A 28 1.54 3.51 -33.21
CA PRO A 28 2.85 3.23 -32.63
C PRO A 28 3.53 4.40 -31.91
N PRO A 29 3.48 5.66 -32.40
CA PRO A 29 4.10 6.78 -31.69
C PRO A 29 3.44 7.06 -30.33
N LEU A 30 2.12 6.91 -30.23
CA LEU A 30 1.39 7.12 -28.99
C LEU A 30 1.64 5.99 -27.99
N LEU A 31 1.67 4.73 -28.45
CA LEU A 31 2.06 3.60 -27.63
C LEU A 31 3.47 3.80 -27.03
N LYS A 32 4.42 4.22 -27.86
CA LYS A 32 5.80 4.50 -27.42
C LYS A 32 5.86 5.65 -26.39
N LEU A 33 5.04 6.70 -26.58
CA LEU A 33 4.94 7.78 -25.61
C LEU A 33 4.36 7.30 -24.28
N LEU A 34 3.27 6.54 -24.33
CA LEU A 34 2.61 5.99 -23.14
C LEU A 34 3.50 4.98 -22.42
N SER A 35 4.18 4.09 -23.15
CA SER A 35 5.10 3.13 -22.55
C SER A 35 6.23 3.81 -21.79
N ARG A 36 6.78 4.89 -22.34
CA ARG A 36 7.80 5.70 -21.65
C ARG A 36 7.23 6.42 -20.41
N MET A 37 6.03 7.01 -20.55
CA MET A 37 5.39 7.70 -19.42
C MET A 37 5.09 6.76 -18.26
N LEU A 38 4.74 5.51 -18.54
CA LEU A 38 4.35 4.49 -17.56
C LEU A 38 5.50 3.55 -17.18
N CYS A 39 6.68 3.72 -17.76
CA CYS A 39 7.84 2.84 -17.57
C CYS A 39 7.52 1.37 -17.88
N LEU A 40 6.63 1.10 -18.87
CA LEU A 40 6.16 -0.26 -19.14
C LEU A 40 7.28 -1.19 -19.62
N GLU A 41 8.21 -0.70 -20.43
CA GLU A 41 9.38 -1.46 -20.87
C GLU A 41 10.23 -1.90 -19.68
N GLU A 42 10.47 -0.98 -18.75
CA GLU A 42 11.21 -1.26 -17.51
C GLU A 42 10.49 -2.26 -16.61
N ILE A 43 9.15 -2.14 -16.50
CA ILE A 43 8.33 -3.12 -15.74
C ILE A 43 8.49 -4.51 -16.33
N ILE A 44 8.47 -4.64 -17.66
CA ILE A 44 8.61 -5.93 -18.35
C ILE A 44 10.02 -6.49 -18.11
N ILE A 45 11.06 -5.70 -18.31
CA ILE A 45 12.46 -6.10 -18.09
C ILE A 45 12.66 -6.51 -16.63
N LEU A 46 12.15 -5.72 -15.69
CA LEU A 46 12.29 -5.99 -14.26
C LEU A 46 11.53 -7.26 -13.85
N ARG A 47 10.32 -7.45 -14.38
CA ARG A 47 9.54 -8.69 -14.18
C ARG A 47 10.32 -9.92 -14.65
N ASP A 48 10.91 -9.86 -15.84
CA ASP A 48 11.64 -10.99 -16.40
C ASP A 48 12.96 -11.24 -15.66
N LYS A 49 13.65 -10.18 -15.24
CA LYS A 49 14.87 -10.26 -14.42
C LYS A 49 14.61 -10.85 -13.03
N LEU A 50 13.45 -10.58 -12.45
CA LEU A 50 13.07 -10.99 -11.09
C LEU A 50 12.03 -12.12 -11.08
N ALA A 51 11.89 -12.85 -12.18
CA ALA A 51 10.87 -13.90 -12.33
C ALA A 51 11.04 -15.06 -11.35
N ASP A 52 12.26 -15.34 -10.90
CA ASP A 52 12.64 -16.34 -9.91
C ASP A 52 12.48 -15.88 -8.46
N LYS A 53 12.31 -14.58 -8.24
CA LYS A 53 12.17 -13.99 -6.91
C LYS A 53 10.72 -14.00 -6.42
N HIS A 54 10.53 -14.22 -5.13
CA HIS A 54 9.22 -14.31 -4.50
C HIS A 54 9.14 -13.52 -3.20
N ASN A 55 7.94 -13.06 -2.87
CA ASN A 55 7.59 -12.43 -1.60
C ASN A 55 8.62 -11.40 -1.11
N TYR A 56 9.26 -11.62 0.03
CA TYR A 56 10.20 -10.68 0.66
C TYR A 56 11.47 -10.45 -0.16
N GLU A 57 11.95 -11.46 -0.87
CA GLU A 57 13.13 -11.33 -1.73
C GLU A 57 12.83 -10.41 -2.93
N LEU A 58 11.71 -10.64 -3.60
CA LEU A 58 11.25 -9.78 -4.70
C LEU A 58 11.00 -8.35 -4.20
N LEU A 59 10.39 -8.19 -3.02
CA LEU A 59 10.13 -6.90 -2.42
C LEU A 59 11.42 -6.13 -2.15
N HIS A 60 12.43 -6.78 -1.57
CA HIS A 60 13.73 -6.19 -1.30
C HIS A 60 14.40 -5.69 -2.59
N GLU A 61 14.41 -6.52 -3.64
CA GLU A 61 14.95 -6.14 -4.95
C GLU A 61 14.24 -4.93 -5.56
N LEU A 62 12.90 -4.84 -5.41
CA LEU A 62 12.13 -3.68 -5.86
C LEU A 62 12.49 -2.40 -5.09
N VAL A 63 12.67 -2.49 -3.77
CA VAL A 63 13.10 -1.36 -2.93
C VAL A 63 14.49 -0.88 -3.36
N MET A 64 15.42 -1.79 -3.56
CA MET A 64 16.78 -1.49 -4.01
C MET A 64 16.79 -0.88 -5.41
N HIS A 65 16.04 -1.46 -6.36
CA HIS A 65 15.93 -0.95 -7.73
C HIS A 65 15.39 0.48 -7.77
N ALA A 66 14.33 0.76 -6.99
CA ALA A 66 13.73 2.10 -6.90
C ALA A 66 14.63 3.11 -6.16
N GLY A 67 15.70 2.65 -5.50
CA GLY A 67 16.60 3.47 -4.68
C GLY A 67 15.85 4.13 -3.51
N LEU A 68 14.87 3.43 -2.95
CA LEU A 68 14.12 3.87 -1.79
C LEU A 68 14.92 3.60 -0.52
N THR A 69 14.90 4.58 0.37
CA THR A 69 15.42 4.44 1.73
C THR A 69 14.38 4.87 2.73
N PHE A 70 14.44 4.32 3.92
CA PHE A 70 13.55 4.72 4.99
C PHE A 70 14.31 4.85 6.32
N ASN A 71 13.84 5.74 7.17
CA ASN A 71 14.16 5.74 8.58
C ASN A 71 12.98 5.15 9.33
N VAL A 72 13.27 4.35 10.34
CA VAL A 72 12.24 3.85 11.23
C VAL A 72 12.53 4.29 12.66
N LYS A 73 11.49 4.74 13.37
CA LYS A 73 11.52 4.99 14.81
C LYS A 73 10.63 3.98 15.51
N ASN A 74 11.08 3.51 16.66
CA ASN A 74 10.35 2.62 17.55
C ASN A 74 10.05 1.23 16.93
N LEU A 75 10.96 0.68 16.12
CA LEU A 75 10.80 -0.63 15.50
C LEU A 75 10.60 -1.75 16.54
N GLU A 76 11.16 -1.58 17.73
CA GLU A 76 11.03 -2.48 18.87
C GLU A 76 9.61 -2.61 19.41
N LYS A 77 8.71 -1.67 19.06
CA LYS A 77 7.28 -1.76 19.43
C LYS A 77 6.50 -2.78 18.56
N VAL A 78 7.07 -3.24 17.46
CA VAL A 78 6.47 -4.29 16.64
C VAL A 78 6.56 -5.62 17.37
N PRO A 79 5.43 -6.29 17.65
CA PRO A 79 5.49 -7.61 18.28
C PRO A 79 6.13 -8.62 17.31
N PRO A 80 7.13 -9.39 17.74
CA PRO A 80 7.80 -10.36 16.88
C PRO A 80 6.91 -11.53 16.47
N GLU A 81 5.87 -11.81 17.25
CA GLU A 81 4.90 -12.87 17.04
C GLU A 81 3.52 -12.49 17.56
N GLY A 82 2.53 -13.30 17.28
CA GLY A 82 1.15 -13.09 17.67
C GLY A 82 0.41 -12.11 16.75
N ARG A 83 -0.92 -12.17 16.79
CA ARG A 83 -1.79 -11.34 15.94
C ARG A 83 -1.64 -9.87 16.26
N VAL A 84 -1.57 -9.06 15.22
CA VAL A 84 -1.58 -7.60 15.34
C VAL A 84 -2.20 -6.98 14.10
N LEU A 85 -3.06 -5.98 14.29
CA LEU A 85 -3.62 -5.21 13.20
C LEU A 85 -2.86 -3.89 13.08
N ILE A 86 -2.05 -3.76 12.04
CA ILE A 86 -1.23 -2.58 11.78
C ILE A 86 -2.04 -1.61 10.93
N VAL A 87 -2.26 -0.40 11.42
CA VAL A 87 -2.98 0.65 10.70
C VAL A 87 -2.07 1.81 10.37
N ALA A 88 -2.15 2.31 9.15
CA ALA A 88 -1.31 3.42 8.72
C ALA A 88 -2.06 4.43 7.85
N ASN A 89 -1.54 5.66 7.79
CA ASN A 89 -1.90 6.62 6.75
C ASN A 89 -1.34 6.17 5.39
N HIS A 90 -1.85 6.74 4.29
CA HIS A 90 -1.57 6.26 2.93
C HIS A 90 -1.10 7.37 1.97
N PRO A 91 0.05 8.03 2.24
CA PRO A 91 0.48 9.21 1.48
C PRO A 91 1.11 8.90 0.12
N LEU A 92 1.74 7.73 -0.06
CA LEU A 92 2.60 7.40 -1.20
C LEU A 92 2.05 6.25 -2.06
N GLY A 93 0.84 5.78 -1.77
CA GLY A 93 0.18 4.71 -2.54
C GLY A 93 0.95 3.39 -2.48
N GLY A 94 1.30 2.83 -3.64
CA GLY A 94 2.00 1.53 -3.68
C GLY A 94 3.29 1.48 -2.86
N ALA A 95 4.03 2.58 -2.76
CA ALA A 95 5.26 2.62 -1.98
C ALA A 95 5.04 2.45 -0.47
N ASP A 96 3.88 2.81 0.05
CA ASP A 96 3.61 2.70 1.50
C ASP A 96 3.66 1.24 1.97
N TRP A 97 2.97 0.33 1.29
CA TRP A 97 2.98 -1.07 1.69
C TRP A 97 4.33 -1.74 1.42
N VAL A 98 5.02 -1.37 0.32
CA VAL A 98 6.35 -1.88 -0.01
C VAL A 98 7.33 -1.56 1.11
N LEU A 99 7.42 -0.29 1.51
CA LEU A 99 8.33 0.16 2.57
C LEU A 99 7.91 -0.38 3.95
N MET A 100 6.60 -0.48 4.21
CA MET A 100 6.09 -1.03 5.46
C MET A 100 6.48 -2.50 5.61
N VAL A 101 6.24 -3.33 4.58
CA VAL A 101 6.59 -4.75 4.62
C VAL A 101 8.10 -4.93 4.68
N GLU A 102 8.89 -4.16 3.93
CA GLU A 102 10.36 -4.20 4.00
C GLU A 102 10.85 -3.90 5.43
N CYS A 103 10.36 -2.83 6.04
CA CYS A 103 10.69 -2.44 7.40
C CYS A 103 10.33 -3.55 8.42
N LEU A 104 9.09 -4.00 8.40
CA LEU A 104 8.57 -4.96 9.37
C LEU A 104 9.17 -6.35 9.17
N SER A 105 9.62 -6.67 7.97
CA SER A 105 10.26 -7.94 7.65
C SER A 105 11.58 -8.19 8.38
N ALA A 106 12.17 -7.13 8.96
CA ALA A 106 13.33 -7.24 9.86
C ALA A 106 12.96 -7.85 11.24
N VAL A 107 11.67 -7.80 11.61
CA VAL A 107 11.18 -8.30 12.90
C VAL A 107 10.42 -9.61 12.72
N ARG A 108 9.51 -9.69 11.71
CA ARG A 108 8.65 -10.86 11.48
C ARG A 108 8.37 -11.09 9.98
N LYS A 109 8.07 -12.34 9.62
CA LYS A 109 7.87 -12.76 8.21
C LYS A 109 6.44 -13.24 7.90
N ASP A 110 5.52 -13.14 8.83
CA ASP A 110 4.11 -13.54 8.71
C ASP A 110 3.18 -12.33 8.45
N ILE A 111 3.62 -11.44 7.57
CA ILE A 111 2.94 -10.18 7.28
C ILE A 111 1.96 -10.36 6.12
N LYS A 112 0.73 -9.88 6.29
CA LYS A 112 -0.29 -9.78 5.25
C LYS A 112 -0.67 -8.33 5.01
N VAL A 113 -0.88 -7.96 3.75
CA VAL A 113 -1.28 -6.60 3.37
C VAL A 113 -2.64 -6.64 2.70
N VAL A 114 -3.57 -5.86 3.21
CA VAL A 114 -4.87 -5.65 2.55
C VAL A 114 -4.67 -4.71 1.38
N ILE A 115 -4.87 -5.21 0.16
CA ILE A 115 -4.52 -4.52 -1.08
C ILE A 115 -5.66 -4.58 -2.11
N ASN A 116 -5.69 -3.62 -3.03
CA ASN A 116 -6.62 -3.68 -4.15
C ASN A 116 -6.37 -4.92 -5.01
N LYS A 117 -7.44 -5.63 -5.40
CA LYS A 117 -7.39 -6.82 -6.26
C LYS A 117 -6.60 -6.61 -7.57
N ASP A 118 -6.63 -5.39 -8.13
CA ASP A 118 -5.91 -5.08 -9.37
C ASP A 118 -4.39 -5.19 -9.17
N VAL A 119 -3.86 -4.76 -8.02
CA VAL A 119 -2.44 -4.89 -7.67
C VAL A 119 -2.06 -6.36 -7.47
N ASN A 120 -2.92 -7.13 -6.79
CA ASN A 120 -2.71 -8.58 -6.62
C ASN A 120 -2.62 -9.34 -7.96
N THR A 121 -3.30 -8.83 -8.99
CA THR A 121 -3.24 -9.41 -10.34
C THR A 121 -1.93 -9.06 -11.07
N LEU A 122 -1.36 -7.89 -10.78
CA LEU A 122 -0.14 -7.41 -11.42
C LEU A 122 1.13 -8.06 -10.85
N ILE A 123 1.16 -8.34 -9.54
CA ILE A 123 2.35 -8.81 -8.83
C ILE A 123 2.11 -10.25 -8.33
N VAL A 124 2.16 -11.20 -9.27
CA VAL A 124 1.84 -12.61 -9.02
C VAL A 124 2.76 -13.27 -7.99
N ASN A 125 4.05 -12.93 -8.01
CA ASN A 125 5.07 -13.54 -7.16
C ASN A 125 5.05 -13.05 -5.70
N MET A 126 4.11 -12.17 -5.32
CA MET A 126 3.89 -11.69 -3.95
C MET A 126 2.50 -12.02 -3.41
N ARG A 127 1.75 -12.88 -4.06
CA ARG A 127 0.36 -13.19 -3.68
C ARG A 127 0.21 -13.67 -2.24
N ASP A 128 1.22 -14.34 -1.72
CA ASP A 128 1.21 -14.84 -0.34
C ASP A 128 1.24 -13.71 0.70
N LEU A 129 1.68 -12.51 0.31
CA LEU A 129 1.67 -11.33 1.16
C LEU A 129 0.32 -10.59 1.11
N PHE A 130 -0.57 -10.93 0.19
CA PHE A 130 -1.72 -10.09 -0.12
C PHE A 130 -3.06 -10.68 0.31
N ILE A 131 -3.89 -9.82 0.88
CA ILE A 131 -5.33 -10.04 1.06
C ILE A 131 -6.03 -9.09 0.09
N PRO A 132 -6.49 -9.58 -1.08
CA PRO A 132 -7.10 -8.74 -2.10
C PRO A 132 -8.50 -8.28 -1.71
N VAL A 133 -8.77 -6.98 -1.89
CA VAL A 133 -10.08 -6.36 -1.67
C VAL A 133 -10.53 -5.60 -2.90
N ASP A 134 -11.84 -5.56 -3.12
CA ASP A 134 -12.43 -4.66 -4.10
C ASP A 134 -12.80 -3.35 -3.43
N GLN A 135 -12.07 -2.29 -3.72
CA GLN A 135 -12.32 -0.98 -3.10
C GLN A 135 -13.61 -0.29 -3.56
N TYR A 136 -14.21 -0.77 -4.67
CA TYR A 136 -15.44 -0.23 -5.26
C TYR A 136 -16.69 -1.02 -4.89
N ALA A 137 -16.52 -2.28 -4.50
CA ALA A 137 -17.60 -3.05 -3.90
C ALA A 137 -17.73 -2.74 -2.41
N SER A 138 -18.91 -2.95 -1.84
CA SER A 138 -19.03 -3.09 -0.40
C SER A 138 -17.99 -4.12 0.04
N PHE A 139 -17.25 -3.83 1.10
CA PHE A 139 -16.20 -4.69 1.63
C PHE A 139 -16.72 -6.14 1.69
N ASN A 140 -16.25 -6.98 0.74
CA ASN A 140 -16.90 -8.26 0.47
C ASN A 140 -16.59 -9.26 1.60
N ASP A 141 -17.50 -10.21 1.79
CA ASP A 141 -17.40 -11.23 2.84
C ASP A 141 -16.11 -12.06 2.73
N LEU A 142 -15.63 -12.28 1.50
CA LEU A 142 -14.37 -12.99 1.26
C LEU A 142 -13.17 -12.24 1.85
N ALA A 143 -13.08 -10.92 1.66
CA ALA A 143 -11.99 -10.14 2.23
C ALA A 143 -12.06 -10.08 3.76
N ARG A 144 -13.28 -9.97 4.33
CA ARG A 144 -13.47 -10.06 5.78
C ARG A 144 -13.02 -11.41 6.33
N LYS A 145 -13.43 -12.50 5.66
CA LYS A 145 -13.03 -13.85 6.00
C LYS A 145 -11.51 -14.01 5.97
N ASN A 146 -10.85 -13.59 4.88
CA ASN A 146 -9.41 -13.74 4.73
C ASN A 146 -8.63 -12.92 5.77
N ILE A 147 -9.08 -11.72 6.14
CA ILE A 147 -8.47 -10.94 7.23
C ILE A 147 -8.66 -11.65 8.56
N GLY A 148 -9.87 -12.14 8.86
CA GLY A 148 -10.15 -12.90 10.07
C GLY A 148 -9.28 -14.13 10.19
N GLU A 149 -9.22 -14.96 9.15
CA GLU A 149 -8.36 -16.15 9.11
C GLU A 149 -6.87 -15.84 9.34
N SER A 150 -6.38 -14.70 8.78
CA SER A 150 -5.00 -14.27 9.02
C SER A 150 -4.78 -13.92 10.49
N LEU A 151 -5.70 -13.19 11.10
CA LEU A 151 -5.62 -12.86 12.53
C LEU A 151 -5.73 -14.11 13.42
N GLU A 152 -6.56 -15.09 13.04
CA GLU A 152 -6.67 -16.38 13.75
C GLU A 152 -5.39 -17.23 13.64
N ARG A 153 -4.64 -17.09 12.53
CA ARG A 153 -3.30 -17.68 12.37
C ARG A 153 -2.19 -16.92 13.06
N GLU A 154 -2.53 -15.93 13.89
CA GLU A 154 -1.58 -15.08 14.62
C GLU A 154 -0.66 -14.24 13.72
N GLU A 155 -1.10 -13.94 12.48
CA GLU A 155 -0.34 -13.13 11.51
C GLU A 155 -0.50 -11.62 11.77
N ALA A 156 0.47 -10.83 11.29
CA ALA A 156 0.36 -9.37 11.24
C ALA A 156 -0.39 -8.92 9.99
N VAL A 157 -1.46 -8.16 10.15
CA VAL A 157 -2.27 -7.66 9.04
C VAL A 157 -2.15 -6.15 8.90
N ILE A 158 -1.64 -5.68 7.77
CA ILE A 158 -1.52 -4.24 7.44
C ILE A 158 -2.80 -3.77 6.73
N LEU A 159 -3.38 -2.72 7.26
CA LEU A 159 -4.60 -2.11 6.75
C LEU A 159 -4.43 -0.59 6.62
N TYR A 160 -4.91 -0.02 5.51
CA TYR A 160 -5.01 1.43 5.28
C TYR A 160 -6.47 1.85 5.43
N PRO A 161 -6.90 2.31 6.62
CA PRO A 161 -8.34 2.47 6.92
C PRO A 161 -9.04 3.55 6.09
N SER A 162 -8.29 4.49 5.49
CA SER A 162 -8.85 5.48 4.55
C SER A 162 -9.41 4.82 3.28
N GLY A 163 -8.91 3.64 2.92
CA GLY A 163 -9.25 2.92 1.69
C GLY A 163 -8.86 3.66 0.42
N ALA A 164 -8.09 4.74 0.52
CA ALA A 164 -7.61 5.54 -0.59
C ALA A 164 -6.37 6.33 -0.19
N ILE A 165 -5.58 6.74 -1.18
CA ILE A 165 -4.40 7.56 -0.99
C ILE A 165 -4.78 8.91 -0.40
N SER A 166 -3.91 9.43 0.47
CA SER A 166 -4.03 10.77 1.08
C SER A 166 -4.23 11.86 0.03
N ILE A 167 -4.95 12.87 0.40
CA ILE A 167 -5.26 14.04 -0.45
C ILE A 167 -4.61 15.30 0.11
N LEU A 168 -4.46 16.31 -0.72
CA LEU A 168 -4.05 17.64 -0.28
C LEU A 168 -5.23 18.33 0.42
N THR A 169 -4.99 18.79 1.63
CA THR A 169 -5.93 19.54 2.47
C THR A 169 -5.31 20.84 2.95
N CYS A 170 -6.08 21.71 3.59
CA CYS A 170 -5.54 22.92 4.25
C CYS A 170 -4.52 22.62 5.36
N LYS A 171 -4.57 21.40 5.94
CA LYS A 171 -3.61 20.91 6.95
C LYS A 171 -2.46 20.07 6.33
N GLY A 172 -2.24 20.17 5.02
CA GLY A 172 -1.25 19.39 4.29
C GLY A 172 -1.81 18.11 3.69
N VAL A 173 -0.93 17.18 3.33
CA VAL A 173 -1.33 15.87 2.78
C VAL A 173 -1.79 14.98 3.90
N ARG A 174 -3.07 14.61 3.87
CA ARG A 174 -3.71 13.78 4.90
C ARG A 174 -4.74 12.82 4.27
N ASP A 175 -4.97 11.71 4.96
CA ASP A 175 -6.05 10.79 4.62
C ASP A 175 -7.41 11.46 4.75
N ARG A 176 -8.36 10.95 3.99
CA ARG A 176 -9.79 11.16 4.26
C ARG A 176 -10.15 10.52 5.61
N SER A 177 -11.41 10.64 6.01
CA SER A 177 -11.91 9.92 7.19
C SER A 177 -11.59 8.43 7.10
N TRP A 178 -11.16 7.86 8.21
CA TRP A 178 -10.91 6.43 8.32
C TRP A 178 -12.22 5.66 8.46
N LYS A 179 -12.31 4.53 7.79
CA LYS A 179 -13.44 3.60 7.88
C LYS A 179 -13.32 2.75 9.14
N ASN A 180 -14.46 2.27 9.62
CA ASN A 180 -14.55 1.53 10.88
C ASN A 180 -14.05 0.07 10.80
N GLY A 181 -13.54 -0.37 9.64
CA GLY A 181 -13.10 -1.75 9.42
C GLY A 181 -12.04 -2.21 10.41
N ALA A 182 -11.00 -1.40 10.65
CA ALA A 182 -9.93 -1.72 11.58
C ALA A 182 -10.46 -1.96 13.01
N VAL A 183 -11.34 -1.08 13.49
CA VAL A 183 -11.94 -1.20 14.83
C VAL A 183 -12.81 -2.45 14.93
N ARG A 184 -13.59 -2.76 13.88
CA ARG A 184 -14.41 -3.98 13.85
C ARG A 184 -13.56 -5.24 13.93
N PHE A 185 -12.51 -5.37 13.12
CA PHE A 185 -11.60 -6.52 13.16
C PHE A 185 -10.90 -6.65 14.50
N SER A 186 -10.43 -5.54 15.07
CA SER A 186 -9.81 -5.53 16.39
C SER A 186 -10.75 -6.13 17.45
N ARG A 187 -12.03 -5.72 17.45
CA ARG A 187 -13.03 -6.22 18.39
C ARG A 187 -13.42 -7.67 18.12
N GLU A 188 -13.72 -8.01 16.86
CA GLU A 188 -14.19 -9.34 16.46
C GLU A 188 -13.14 -10.43 16.75
N HIS A 189 -11.84 -10.12 16.52
CA HIS A 189 -10.74 -11.07 16.67
C HIS A 189 -9.87 -10.83 17.93
N HIS A 190 -10.31 -9.95 18.84
CA HIS A 190 -9.57 -9.61 20.06
C HIS A 190 -8.10 -9.26 19.78
N THR A 191 -7.87 -8.42 18.78
CA THR A 191 -6.56 -8.08 18.23
C THR A 191 -6.21 -6.64 18.51
N ASP A 192 -5.04 -6.40 19.10
CA ASP A 192 -4.54 -5.05 19.35
C ASP A 192 -4.23 -4.33 18.02
N ILE A 193 -4.37 -3.00 18.04
CA ILE A 193 -4.05 -2.15 16.89
C ILE A 193 -2.69 -1.50 17.11
N LEU A 194 -1.79 -1.60 16.12
CA LEU A 194 -0.51 -0.91 16.09
C LEU A 194 -0.58 0.24 15.07
N PRO A 195 -0.67 1.50 15.50
CA PRO A 195 -0.66 2.63 14.59
C PRO A 195 0.75 2.92 14.07
N VAL A 196 0.87 3.15 12.77
CA VAL A 196 2.14 3.53 12.12
C VAL A 196 1.93 4.77 11.27
N TYR A 197 2.75 5.78 11.48
CA TYR A 197 2.78 6.96 10.64
C TYR A 197 3.80 6.78 9.52
N ILE A 198 3.35 7.01 8.29
CA ILE A 198 4.20 7.05 7.09
C ILE A 198 4.39 8.51 6.70
N GLY A 199 5.63 8.98 6.79
CA GLY A 199 6.04 10.29 6.36
C GLY A 199 6.24 10.35 4.85
N GLY A 200 6.30 11.57 4.31
CA GLY A 200 6.51 11.79 2.89
C GLY A 200 5.25 12.23 2.15
N ARG A 201 5.46 12.68 0.94
CA ARG A 201 4.40 13.11 0.02
C ARG A 201 4.93 13.15 -1.40
N PHE A 202 4.06 13.08 -2.36
CA PHE A 202 4.38 13.43 -3.74
C PHE A 202 4.62 14.94 -3.90
N ARG A 203 5.20 15.34 -5.03
CA ARG A 203 5.25 16.76 -5.42
C ARG A 203 3.83 17.32 -5.49
N LEU A 204 3.63 18.57 -5.09
CA LEU A 204 2.28 19.19 -5.01
C LEU A 204 1.50 19.09 -6.32
N ILE A 205 2.17 19.17 -7.45
CA ILE A 205 1.54 19.04 -8.76
C ILE A 205 0.81 17.69 -8.93
N PHE A 206 1.26 16.63 -8.27
CA PHE A 206 0.59 15.33 -8.31
C PHE A 206 -0.87 15.41 -7.85
N TYR A 207 -1.15 16.22 -6.84
CA TYR A 207 -2.50 16.36 -6.28
C TYR A 207 -3.43 17.20 -7.14
N LEU A 208 -2.89 17.96 -8.11
CA LEU A 208 -3.67 18.75 -9.07
C LEU A 208 -4.14 17.92 -10.28
N TYR A 209 -3.51 16.77 -10.53
CA TYR A 209 -3.93 15.91 -11.63
C TYR A 209 -5.28 15.24 -11.37
N PRO A 210 -6.10 14.99 -12.42
CA PRO A 210 -7.32 14.18 -12.32
C PRO A 210 -7.02 12.80 -11.73
N ILE A 211 -7.97 12.28 -10.94
CA ILE A 211 -7.79 11.00 -10.23
C ILE A 211 -7.40 9.83 -11.15
N ARG A 212 -7.91 9.82 -12.39
CA ARG A 212 -7.58 8.79 -13.38
C ARG A 212 -6.09 8.85 -13.76
N LEU A 213 -5.55 10.04 -13.97
CA LEU A 213 -4.14 10.23 -14.32
C LEU A 213 -3.22 9.90 -13.13
N ARG A 214 -3.64 10.24 -11.90
CA ARG A 214 -2.87 9.89 -10.69
C ARG A 214 -2.62 8.39 -10.58
N ARG A 215 -3.58 7.54 -10.94
CA ARG A 215 -3.41 6.06 -10.89
C ARG A 215 -2.25 5.60 -11.75
N PHE A 216 -2.10 6.15 -12.95
CA PHE A 216 -0.98 5.84 -13.83
C PHE A 216 0.35 6.35 -13.26
N LEU A 217 0.34 7.56 -12.71
CA LEU A 217 1.54 8.15 -12.10
C LEU A 217 1.99 7.38 -10.84
N LEU A 218 1.09 6.69 -10.14
CA LEU A 218 1.44 5.83 -9.01
C LEU A 218 2.31 4.64 -9.44
N VAL A 219 1.97 3.98 -10.55
CA VAL A 219 2.79 2.88 -11.08
C VAL A 219 4.20 3.37 -11.38
N ARG A 220 4.32 4.50 -12.07
CA ARG A 220 5.62 5.12 -12.34
C ARG A 220 6.39 5.47 -11.05
N ASN A 221 5.72 6.01 -10.04
CA ASN A 221 6.33 6.38 -8.77
C ASN A 221 6.78 5.18 -7.92
N MET A 222 6.37 3.96 -8.25
CA MET A 222 6.92 2.76 -7.61
C MET A 222 8.33 2.45 -8.11
N LEU A 223 8.61 2.71 -9.39
CA LEU A 223 9.94 2.48 -10.00
C LEU A 223 10.84 3.71 -9.90
N HIS A 224 10.29 4.88 -10.16
CA HIS A 224 10.98 6.17 -10.13
C HIS A 224 10.32 7.11 -9.12
N PRO A 225 10.48 6.86 -7.83
CA PRO A 225 9.85 7.69 -6.80
C PRO A 225 10.39 9.12 -6.86
N THR A 226 9.48 10.09 -6.74
CA THR A 226 9.84 11.51 -6.62
C THR A 226 10.33 11.86 -5.20
N PHE A 227 10.29 10.90 -4.30
CA PHE A 227 10.82 10.91 -2.94
C PHE A 227 11.88 9.80 -2.82
N LYS A 228 12.94 10.01 -2.06
CA LYS A 228 13.99 9.00 -1.86
C LYS A 228 13.96 8.41 -0.46
N LYS A 229 13.66 9.22 0.52
CA LYS A 229 13.66 8.87 1.93
C LYS A 229 12.25 9.02 2.51
N VAL A 230 11.81 8.01 3.21
CA VAL A 230 10.52 7.98 3.90
C VAL A 230 10.75 7.72 5.37
N ASP A 231 10.06 8.45 6.24
CA ASP A 231 10.11 8.22 7.67
C ASP A 231 8.93 7.35 8.09
N LEU A 232 9.20 6.31 8.86
CA LEU A 232 8.21 5.44 9.47
C LEU A 232 8.29 5.61 10.99
N VAL A 233 7.17 5.89 11.64
CA VAL A 233 7.11 5.98 13.10
C VAL A 233 6.06 5.02 13.62
N ILE A 234 6.51 4.07 14.43
CA ILE A 234 5.65 3.06 15.04
C ILE A 234 5.18 3.57 16.39
N GLY A 235 3.86 3.62 16.58
CA GLY A 235 3.24 4.09 17.80
C GLY A 235 3.07 2.99 18.85
N ASP A 236 2.49 3.36 19.98
CA ASP A 236 2.12 2.39 21.01
C ASP A 236 0.91 1.57 20.59
N ARG A 237 0.88 0.31 21.01
CA ARG A 237 -0.26 -0.55 20.77
C ARG A 237 -1.50 -0.05 21.50
N VAL A 238 -2.62 -0.03 20.80
CA VAL A 238 -3.94 0.24 21.37
C VAL A 238 -4.61 -1.09 21.62
N SER A 239 -4.88 -1.40 22.88
CA SER A 239 -5.51 -2.66 23.25
C SER A 239 -6.93 -2.75 22.68
N TYR A 240 -7.30 -3.90 22.17
CA TYR A 240 -8.68 -4.15 21.75
C TYR A 240 -9.69 -3.94 22.89
N ARG A 241 -9.26 -4.15 24.13
CA ARG A 241 -10.09 -3.94 25.33
C ARG A 241 -10.46 -2.47 25.50
N ASP A 242 -9.52 -1.56 25.26
CA ASP A 242 -9.75 -0.11 25.34
C ASP A 242 -10.72 0.38 24.26
N LEU A 243 -10.91 -0.40 23.21
CA LEU A 243 -11.82 -0.10 22.13
C LEU A 243 -13.25 -0.64 22.37
N MET A 244 -13.45 -1.52 23.37
CA MET A 244 -14.77 -2.15 23.61
C MET A 244 -15.77 -1.22 24.27
N ASP A 245 -15.30 -0.27 25.09
CA ASP A 245 -16.15 0.57 25.92
C ASP A 245 -16.89 1.67 25.13
N GLU A 246 -16.35 2.11 24.01
CA GLU A 246 -16.94 3.16 23.18
C GLU A 246 -17.89 2.56 22.13
N THR A 247 -19.13 3.01 22.09
CA THR A 247 -20.14 2.51 21.14
C THR A 247 -19.99 3.10 19.73
N ASP A 248 -19.50 4.34 19.62
CA ASP A 248 -19.31 5.00 18.33
C ASP A 248 -18.00 4.59 17.67
N LEU A 249 -18.09 3.64 16.75
CA LEU A 249 -16.93 3.16 15.95
C LEU A 249 -16.29 4.29 15.13
N SER A 250 -17.05 5.28 14.72
CA SER A 250 -16.55 6.39 13.92
C SER A 250 -15.68 7.33 14.76
N LEU A 251 -16.04 7.52 16.02
CA LEU A 251 -15.26 8.29 16.98
C LEU A 251 -13.93 7.58 17.27
N ILE A 252 -13.95 6.25 17.47
CA ILE A 252 -12.72 5.46 17.66
C ILE A 252 -11.83 5.57 16.44
N SER A 253 -12.38 5.39 15.23
CA SER A 253 -11.62 5.49 13.98
C SER A 253 -11.00 6.87 13.80
N LEU A 254 -11.70 7.92 14.20
CA LEU A 254 -11.18 9.29 14.21
C LEU A 254 -10.02 9.44 15.21
N ARG A 255 -10.16 8.93 16.44
CA ARG A 255 -9.10 8.96 17.45
C ARG A 255 -7.85 8.20 16.99
N LEU A 256 -8.00 7.00 16.44
CA LEU A 256 -6.89 6.22 15.88
C LEU A 256 -6.17 6.99 14.76
N ARG A 257 -6.94 7.62 13.87
CA ARG A 257 -6.37 8.44 12.81
C ARG A 257 -5.55 9.61 13.39
N GLU A 258 -6.08 10.36 14.33
CA GLU A 258 -5.38 11.50 14.93
C GLU A 258 -4.17 11.03 15.76
N MET A 259 -4.25 9.92 16.48
CA MET A 259 -3.10 9.30 17.15
C MET A 259 -1.98 8.99 16.15
N THR A 260 -2.31 8.35 15.02
CA THR A 260 -1.35 8.05 13.96
C THR A 260 -0.68 9.32 13.44
N TYR A 261 -1.44 10.40 13.21
CA TYR A 261 -0.87 11.66 12.72
C TYR A 261 -0.03 12.41 13.77
N ARG A 262 -0.27 12.22 15.08
CA ARG A 262 0.57 12.80 16.17
C ARG A 262 1.95 12.16 16.20
N LEU A 263 2.11 10.92 15.78
CA LEU A 263 3.44 10.27 15.69
C LEU A 263 4.41 11.06 14.81
N LYS A 264 3.91 11.91 13.90
CA LYS A 264 4.75 12.83 13.13
C LYS A 264 5.57 13.77 14.03
N GLU A 265 5.06 14.14 15.19
CA GLU A 265 5.73 15.05 16.11
C GLU A 265 7.04 14.43 16.64
N GLU A 266 7.11 13.11 16.74
CA GLU A 266 8.33 12.40 17.11
C GLU A 266 9.46 12.54 16.09
N LEU A 267 9.16 12.88 14.83
CA LEU A 267 10.19 13.15 13.82
C LEU A 267 10.94 14.45 14.07
N ASN A 268 10.32 15.41 14.76
CA ASN A 268 10.87 16.73 15.02
C ASN A 268 11.64 16.81 16.34
N ASN A 269 11.56 15.76 17.18
CA ASN A 269 12.19 15.71 18.50
C ASN A 269 13.56 15.01 18.43
N VAL A 270 14.45 15.48 17.54
CA VAL A 270 15.86 15.03 17.43
C VAL A 270 16.77 16.25 17.55
#